data_8849d4d67d8aa364447be09b132088be
#
_entry.id   8849d4d67d8aa364447be09b132088be
#
_cell.length_a   1.000
_cell.length_b   1.000
_cell.length_c   1.000
_cell.angle_alpha   90.00
_cell.angle_beta   90.00
_cell.angle_gamma   90.00
#
_symmetry.space_group_name_H-M   'P 1'
#
loop_
_entity.id
_entity.type
_entity.pdbx_description
1 polymer ?
#
loop_
_entity_poly.entity_id
_entity_poly.type
_entity_poly.pdbx_seq_one_letter_code
_entity_poly.pdbx_strand_id
1 'polypeptide(L)'
;MTKIKNILLIVALLVTNSAITCDELGLSGFMPENDLHISVDNKFRSDMTEERFNEIIDKVDQHYAPIVKNLGGKLKWNRKWTDGTVNASAQRFLSTYVVNMYGGLARHELVTDDAFAMVVCHELGHHLGGAPKTGGIFLKWASNEGQSDYFASLKCMRRVFESENNQKIVAKMNIPAIVTTKCQQNYTQDNEVALCERIAMAGQSLAKLLGSLRGTTNLQFDTPDENVVSSMFNAHPAAQCRLDTYFQGAICDKRISDELDNKDPLAGTCNRSQGYNDGVRPLCWFKPE
;
A
#
# COMPACT_ATOMS: atom_id res chain seq x y z
N MET A 1 33.52 52.84 38.32
CA MET A 1 33.89 51.97 37.19
C MET A 1 33.27 50.61 37.40
N THR A 2 32.08 50.40 36.82
CA THR A 2 31.27 49.22 37.05
C THR A 2 31.46 48.27 35.83
N LYS A 3 32.02 47.09 36.06
CA LYS A 3 32.23 46.09 35.03
C LYS A 3 30.93 45.33 34.76
N ILE A 4 30.37 45.54 33.58
CA ILE A 4 29.23 44.74 33.04
C ILE A 4 29.81 43.42 32.56
N LYS A 5 29.40 42.30 33.20
CA LYS A 5 29.69 40.94 32.73
C LYS A 5 28.64 40.57 31.69
N ASN A 6 29.05 40.43 30.45
CA ASN A 6 28.22 39.85 29.37
C ASN A 6 28.05 38.36 29.66
N ILE A 7 26.86 37.94 30.00
CA ILE A 7 26.43 36.55 30.05
C ILE A 7 25.94 36.18 28.64
N LEU A 8 26.72 35.42 27.92
CA LEU A 8 26.30 34.78 26.65
C LEU A 8 25.37 33.62 27.00
N LEU A 9 24.07 33.83 26.76
CA LEU A 9 23.06 32.78 26.87
C LEU A 9 23.14 31.92 25.59
N ILE A 10 23.80 30.75 25.66
CA ILE A 10 23.78 29.74 24.59
C ILE A 10 22.44 29.02 24.71
N VAL A 11 21.46 29.39 23.86
CA VAL A 11 20.23 28.63 23.67
C VAL A 11 20.58 27.43 22.79
N ALA A 12 20.82 26.28 23.42
CA ALA A 12 20.91 25.02 22.71
C ALA A 12 19.51 24.66 22.19
N LEU A 13 19.25 24.88 20.91
CA LEU A 13 18.08 24.31 20.23
C LEU A 13 18.25 22.80 20.20
N LEU A 14 17.60 22.11 21.13
CA LEU A 14 17.36 20.67 21.03
C LEU A 14 16.38 20.45 19.88
N VAL A 15 16.88 20.22 18.67
CA VAL A 15 16.10 19.72 17.56
C VAL A 15 15.76 18.26 17.89
N THR A 16 14.61 18.05 18.51
CA THR A 16 14.04 16.70 18.63
C THR A 16 13.69 16.24 17.22
N ASN A 17 14.53 15.38 16.65
CA ASN A 17 14.28 14.72 15.38
C ASN A 17 13.14 13.71 15.58
N SER A 18 11.88 14.15 15.60
CA SER A 18 10.72 13.28 15.61
C SER A 18 10.56 12.66 14.21
N ALA A 19 10.38 11.34 14.14
CA ALA A 19 9.96 10.68 12.92
C ALA A 19 8.53 11.11 12.62
N ILE A 20 8.26 11.57 11.40
CA ILE A 20 6.89 11.85 10.95
C ILE A 20 6.23 10.52 10.62
N THR A 21 5.17 10.17 11.32
CA THR A 21 4.40 8.94 11.15
C THR A 21 3.16 9.19 10.31
N CYS A 22 2.54 8.11 9.79
CA CYS A 22 1.21 8.21 9.19
C CYS A 22 0.19 8.77 10.18
N ASP A 23 0.30 8.43 11.48
CA ASP A 23 -0.58 8.92 12.54
C ASP A 23 -0.50 10.45 12.70
N GLU A 24 0.69 11.04 12.63
CA GLU A 24 0.88 12.51 12.66
C GLU A 24 0.30 13.20 11.42
N LEU A 25 0.08 12.47 10.34
CA LEU A 25 -0.59 12.92 9.13
C LEU A 25 -2.10 12.67 9.16
N GLY A 26 -2.64 12.11 10.25
CA GLY A 26 -4.02 11.63 10.33
C GLY A 26 -4.27 10.33 9.55
N LEU A 27 -3.21 9.58 9.25
CA LEU A 27 -3.24 8.26 8.60
C LEU A 27 -2.89 7.21 9.66
N SER A 28 -3.86 6.41 10.07
CA SER A 28 -3.72 5.42 11.15
C SER A 28 -3.07 4.09 10.71
N GLY A 29 -2.16 4.11 9.71
CA GLY A 29 -1.55 2.92 9.11
C GLY A 29 -2.40 2.34 7.98
N PHE A 30 -2.21 1.06 7.63
CA PHE A 30 -2.95 0.36 6.57
C PHE A 30 -4.46 0.29 6.83
N MET A 31 -4.85 0.06 8.07
CA MET A 31 -6.23 0.01 8.54
C MET A 31 -6.57 1.25 9.38
N PRO A 32 -7.84 1.68 9.37
CA PRO A 32 -8.31 2.62 10.38
C PRO A 32 -7.97 2.12 11.79
N GLU A 33 -7.89 3.04 12.74
CA GLU A 33 -7.70 2.71 14.16
C GLU A 33 -8.70 1.63 14.59
N ASN A 34 -8.19 0.57 15.22
CA ASN A 34 -8.98 -0.58 15.64
C ASN A 34 -8.32 -1.30 16.82
N ASP A 35 -9.12 -2.06 17.58
CA ASP A 35 -8.69 -2.82 18.75
C ASP A 35 -8.42 -4.30 18.45
N LEU A 36 -8.35 -4.70 17.17
CA LEU A 36 -8.11 -6.10 16.79
C LEU A 36 -6.71 -6.53 17.23
N HIS A 37 -6.68 -7.69 17.87
CA HIS A 37 -5.44 -8.28 18.37
C HIS A 37 -5.43 -9.79 18.17
N ILE A 38 -4.46 -10.30 17.40
CA ILE A 38 -4.30 -11.75 17.14
C ILE A 38 -2.92 -12.17 17.60
N SER A 39 -2.87 -12.84 18.76
CA SER A 39 -1.63 -13.39 19.32
C SER A 39 -1.11 -14.58 18.51
N VAL A 40 0.16 -14.96 18.73
CA VAL A 40 0.77 -16.14 18.07
C VAL A 40 0.07 -17.44 18.44
N ASP A 41 -0.55 -17.52 19.61
CA ASP A 41 -1.25 -18.69 20.12
C ASP A 41 -2.74 -18.71 19.79
N ASN A 42 -3.24 -17.75 19.02
CA ASN A 42 -4.65 -17.69 18.65
C ASN A 42 -5.03 -18.91 17.78
N LYS A 43 -6.08 -19.65 18.18
CA LYS A 43 -6.55 -20.87 17.50
C LYS A 43 -7.29 -20.59 16.18
N PHE A 44 -7.79 -19.37 15.98
CA PHE A 44 -8.55 -18.94 14.81
C PHE A 44 -7.69 -18.06 13.87
N ARG A 45 -6.37 -18.22 13.89
CA ARG A 45 -5.46 -17.51 13.02
C ARG A 45 -5.34 -18.20 11.65
N SER A 46 -4.83 -17.45 10.65
CA SER A 46 -4.41 -18.04 9.38
C SER A 46 -3.22 -18.99 9.55
N ASP A 47 -2.88 -19.73 8.49
CA ASP A 47 -1.71 -20.63 8.46
C ASP A 47 -0.37 -19.90 8.28
N MET A 48 -0.36 -18.57 8.31
CA MET A 48 0.85 -17.77 8.21
C MET A 48 1.86 -18.14 9.31
N THR A 49 3.07 -18.48 8.92
CA THR A 49 4.20 -18.74 9.82
C THR A 49 5.13 -17.54 9.89
N GLU A 50 6.00 -17.49 10.92
CA GLU A 50 7.02 -16.44 11.02
C GLU A 50 8.01 -16.48 9.85
N GLU A 51 8.37 -17.69 9.40
CA GLU A 51 9.21 -17.86 8.22
C GLU A 51 8.56 -17.23 6.99
N ARG A 52 7.29 -17.57 6.75
CA ARG A 52 6.55 -17.05 5.59
C ARG A 52 6.35 -15.52 5.64
N PHE A 53 6.06 -15.00 6.83
CA PHE A 53 6.00 -13.55 7.08
C PHE A 53 7.32 -12.86 6.68
N ASN A 54 8.45 -13.42 7.09
CA ASN A 54 9.76 -12.87 6.76
C ASN A 54 10.12 -13.04 5.29
N GLU A 55 9.85 -14.19 4.68
CA GLU A 55 10.09 -14.45 3.26
C GLU A 55 9.37 -13.44 2.36
N ILE A 56 8.11 -13.12 2.68
CA ILE A 56 7.34 -12.13 1.90
C ILE A 56 7.98 -10.76 1.99
N ILE A 57 8.38 -10.32 3.18
CA ILE A 57 9.05 -9.03 3.37
C ILE A 57 10.40 -9.03 2.65
N ASP A 58 11.20 -10.11 2.77
CA ASP A 58 12.49 -10.25 2.08
C ASP A 58 12.36 -10.14 0.57
N LYS A 59 11.31 -10.76 0.00
CA LYS A 59 11.03 -10.69 -1.42
C LYS A 59 10.78 -9.24 -1.89
N VAL A 60 10.00 -8.47 -1.15
CA VAL A 60 9.78 -7.05 -1.45
C VAL A 60 11.07 -6.24 -1.26
N ASP A 61 11.83 -6.51 -0.19
CA ASP A 61 13.10 -5.83 0.09
C ASP A 61 14.12 -6.02 -1.02
N GLN A 62 14.27 -7.24 -1.53
CA GLN A 62 15.19 -7.57 -2.64
C GLN A 62 14.94 -6.70 -3.88
N HIS A 63 13.68 -6.40 -4.19
CA HIS A 63 13.32 -5.58 -5.34
C HIS A 63 13.42 -4.07 -5.07
N TYR A 64 13.16 -3.63 -3.84
CA TYR A 64 12.97 -2.21 -3.54
C TYR A 64 14.09 -1.56 -2.74
N ALA A 65 14.89 -2.31 -1.97
CA ALA A 65 16.05 -1.73 -1.27
C ALA A 65 17.07 -1.08 -2.23
N PRO A 66 17.37 -1.67 -3.43
CA PRO A 66 18.21 -1.01 -4.42
C PRO A 66 17.62 0.28 -4.97
N ILE A 67 16.30 0.32 -5.21
CA ILE A 67 15.58 1.50 -5.70
C ILE A 67 15.67 2.63 -4.67
N VAL A 68 15.35 2.33 -3.40
CA VAL A 68 15.45 3.30 -2.30
C VAL A 68 16.87 3.82 -2.13
N LYS A 69 17.88 2.94 -2.25
CA LYS A 69 19.29 3.32 -2.20
C LYS A 69 19.66 4.28 -3.33
N ASN A 70 19.19 4.03 -4.55
CA ASN A 70 19.45 4.90 -5.71
C ASN A 70 18.78 6.29 -5.55
N LEU A 71 17.68 6.38 -4.79
CA LEU A 71 17.04 7.63 -4.38
C LEU A 71 17.74 8.32 -3.20
N GLY A 72 18.89 7.83 -2.76
CA GLY A 72 19.66 8.36 -1.61
C GLY A 72 19.05 8.00 -0.26
N GLY A 73 18.13 7.05 -0.20
CA GLY A 73 17.45 6.61 1.01
C GLY A 73 17.99 5.27 1.56
N LYS A 74 17.47 4.90 2.74
CA LYS A 74 17.66 3.60 3.36
C LYS A 74 16.31 3.01 3.73
N LEU A 75 16.01 1.83 3.20
CA LEU A 75 14.80 1.07 3.57
C LEU A 75 15.05 0.32 4.88
N LYS A 76 14.09 0.40 5.80
CA LYS A 76 14.16 -0.26 7.11
C LYS A 76 12.82 -0.94 7.39
N TRP A 77 12.87 -2.26 7.61
CA TRP A 77 11.73 -3.09 8.01
C TRP A 77 11.76 -3.33 9.51
N ASN A 78 10.69 -2.97 10.21
CA ASN A 78 10.44 -3.38 11.59
C ASN A 78 9.48 -4.57 11.56
N ARG A 79 10.03 -5.79 11.64
CA ARG A 79 9.31 -7.05 11.56
C ARG A 79 8.86 -7.46 12.97
N LYS A 80 7.60 -7.20 13.29
CA LYS A 80 7.05 -7.40 14.64
C LYS A 80 6.15 -8.64 14.67
N TRP A 81 6.72 -9.81 14.39
CA TRP A 81 5.97 -11.06 14.32
C TRP A 81 5.17 -11.37 15.58
N THR A 82 5.75 -11.22 16.77
CA THR A 82 5.10 -11.52 18.05
C THR A 82 4.03 -10.49 18.46
N ASP A 83 4.04 -9.32 17.84
CA ASP A 83 3.05 -8.28 18.09
C ASP A 83 1.70 -8.65 17.47
N GLY A 84 0.64 -8.70 18.29
CA GLY A 84 -0.71 -9.09 17.88
C GLY A 84 -1.53 -8.00 17.19
N THR A 85 -1.00 -6.80 17.04
CA THR A 85 -1.67 -5.68 16.38
C THR A 85 -2.09 -6.04 14.96
N VAL A 86 -3.35 -5.79 14.61
CA VAL A 86 -3.88 -6.00 13.25
C VAL A 86 -3.77 -4.70 12.49
N ASN A 87 -2.57 -4.34 12.10
CA ASN A 87 -2.27 -3.15 11.29
C ASN A 87 -0.85 -3.26 10.67
N ALA A 88 -0.47 -2.26 9.88
CA ALA A 88 0.86 -1.97 9.38
C ALA A 88 1.03 -0.44 9.32
N SER A 89 2.24 0.10 9.21
CA SER A 89 2.42 1.54 9.05
C SER A 89 3.74 1.90 8.39
N ALA A 90 3.77 3.04 7.69
CA ALA A 90 4.95 3.66 7.14
C ALA A 90 5.35 4.90 7.96
N GLN A 91 6.66 5.14 8.06
CA GLN A 91 7.23 6.30 8.73
C GLN A 91 8.41 6.83 7.94
N ARG A 92 8.61 8.15 7.94
CA ARG A 92 9.76 8.78 7.30
C ARG A 92 10.63 9.48 8.34
N PHE A 93 11.87 9.09 8.41
CA PHE A 93 12.88 9.80 9.20
C PHE A 93 14.03 10.22 8.30
N LEU A 94 14.07 11.49 7.92
CA LEU A 94 15.04 12.00 6.95
C LEU A 94 15.08 11.13 5.68
N SER A 95 16.23 10.51 5.38
CA SER A 95 16.40 9.57 4.26
C SER A 95 16.06 8.12 4.60
N THR A 96 15.60 7.82 5.83
CA THR A 96 15.21 6.47 6.22
C THR A 96 13.71 6.26 5.97
N TYR A 97 13.40 5.26 5.16
CA TYR A 97 12.06 4.80 4.80
C TYR A 97 11.75 3.62 5.72
N VAL A 98 10.93 3.84 6.73
CA VAL A 98 10.60 2.82 7.73
C VAL A 98 9.24 2.22 7.42
N VAL A 99 9.17 0.89 7.45
CA VAL A 99 7.91 0.13 7.32
C VAL A 99 7.79 -0.78 8.54
N ASN A 100 6.65 -0.67 9.24
CA ASN A 100 6.32 -1.51 10.41
C ASN A 100 5.30 -2.56 9.98
N MET A 101 5.67 -3.83 10.10
CA MET A 101 4.80 -4.96 9.80
C MET A 101 4.51 -5.75 11.08
N TYR A 102 3.23 -5.88 11.40
CA TYR A 102 2.80 -6.55 12.62
C TYR A 102 2.29 -7.96 12.32
N GLY A 103 2.66 -8.92 13.17
CA GLY A 103 2.26 -10.32 13.01
C GLY A 103 0.76 -10.55 13.18
N GLY A 104 0.07 -9.73 13.98
CA GLY A 104 -1.38 -9.82 14.13
C GLY A 104 -2.13 -9.67 12.80
N LEU A 105 -1.72 -8.71 11.96
CA LEU A 105 -2.29 -8.55 10.62
C LEU A 105 -2.02 -9.79 9.73
N ALA A 106 -0.79 -10.26 9.72
CA ALA A 106 -0.42 -11.44 8.92
C ALA A 106 -1.18 -12.70 9.33
N ARG A 107 -1.51 -12.82 10.61
CA ARG A 107 -2.27 -13.95 11.17
C ARG A 107 -3.78 -13.84 11.04
N HIS A 108 -4.31 -12.72 10.56
CA HIS A 108 -5.76 -12.59 10.42
C HIS A 108 -6.31 -13.56 9.37
N GLU A 109 -7.40 -14.27 9.68
CA GLU A 109 -7.98 -15.33 8.85
C GLU A 109 -8.34 -14.90 7.41
N LEU A 110 -8.68 -13.63 7.22
CA LEU A 110 -8.99 -13.04 5.91
C LEU A 110 -7.73 -12.59 5.14
N VAL A 111 -6.53 -12.71 5.71
CA VAL A 111 -5.29 -12.27 5.07
C VAL A 111 -4.54 -13.46 4.49
N THR A 112 -4.56 -13.58 3.17
CA THR A 112 -3.74 -14.56 2.44
C THR A 112 -2.29 -14.07 2.34
N ASP A 113 -1.35 -14.96 1.96
CA ASP A 113 0.05 -14.60 1.70
C ASP A 113 0.19 -13.44 0.70
N ASP A 114 -0.58 -13.50 -0.39
CA ASP A 114 -0.58 -12.44 -1.42
C ASP A 114 -1.20 -11.15 -0.91
N ALA A 115 -2.23 -11.24 -0.06
CA ALA A 115 -2.81 -10.08 0.61
C ALA A 115 -1.82 -9.45 1.58
N PHE A 116 -1.07 -10.24 2.34
CA PHE A 116 -0.01 -9.72 3.19
C PHE A 116 1.09 -9.03 2.37
N ALA A 117 1.52 -9.62 1.25
CA ALA A 117 2.46 -9.01 0.32
C ALA A 117 1.94 -7.66 -0.21
N MET A 118 0.62 -7.57 -0.50
CA MET A 118 0.00 -6.32 -0.94
C MET A 118 0.02 -5.25 0.16
N VAL A 119 -0.14 -5.60 1.44
CA VAL A 119 0.02 -4.65 2.54
C VAL A 119 1.47 -4.18 2.65
N VAL A 120 2.47 -5.09 2.54
CA VAL A 120 3.89 -4.71 2.50
C VAL A 120 4.16 -3.72 1.36
N CYS A 121 3.58 -3.97 0.18
CA CYS A 121 3.64 -3.08 -0.98
C CYS A 121 2.91 -1.75 -0.76
N HIS A 122 1.78 -1.75 -0.04
CA HIS A 122 1.01 -0.55 0.29
C HIS A 122 1.81 0.39 1.21
N GLU A 123 2.38 -0.14 2.28
CA GLU A 123 3.22 0.65 3.19
C GLU A 123 4.45 1.24 2.49
N LEU A 124 5.06 0.46 1.60
CA LEU A 124 6.11 0.96 0.73
C LEU A 124 5.57 2.02 -0.24
N GLY A 125 4.32 1.92 -0.65
CA GLY A 125 3.60 2.86 -1.50
C GLY A 125 3.51 4.27 -0.91
N HIS A 126 3.37 4.43 0.40
CA HIS A 126 3.46 5.75 1.02
C HIS A 126 4.79 6.45 0.68
N HIS A 127 5.89 5.72 0.59
CA HIS A 127 7.18 6.26 0.23
C HIS A 127 7.37 6.47 -1.28
N LEU A 128 6.95 5.50 -2.10
CA LEU A 128 7.31 5.37 -3.52
C LEU A 128 6.12 5.50 -4.49
N GLY A 129 4.90 5.61 -3.99
CA GLY A 129 3.67 5.56 -4.79
C GLY A 129 3.44 6.77 -5.70
N GLY A 130 4.27 7.80 -5.64
CA GLY A 130 4.09 9.01 -6.45
C GLY A 130 2.95 9.92 -5.96
N ALA A 131 2.55 10.88 -6.81
CA ALA A 131 1.44 11.79 -6.53
C ALA A 131 0.07 11.10 -6.69
N PRO A 132 -0.97 11.48 -5.91
CA PRO A 132 -0.99 12.61 -4.98
C PRO A 132 -0.28 12.32 -3.66
N LYS A 133 0.46 13.33 -3.18
CA LYS A 133 1.16 13.28 -1.90
C LYS A 133 0.37 14.03 -0.83
N THR A 134 0.37 13.48 0.37
CA THR A 134 -0.16 14.09 1.59
C THR A 134 0.96 14.29 2.61
N GLY A 135 0.69 15.00 3.69
CA GLY A 135 1.65 15.22 4.77
C GLY A 135 1.57 16.59 5.36
N GLY A 136 2.36 16.83 6.42
CA GLY A 136 2.40 18.08 7.18
C GLY A 136 2.77 19.32 6.34
N ILE A 137 2.71 20.47 6.98
CA ILE A 137 2.87 21.80 6.37
C ILE A 137 4.19 21.96 5.58
N PHE A 138 5.24 21.25 5.98
CA PHE A 138 6.58 21.43 5.41
C PHE A 138 7.08 20.30 4.51
N LEU A 139 6.51 19.08 4.60
CA LEU A 139 7.00 17.91 3.85
C LEU A 139 5.85 16.95 3.51
N LYS A 140 5.40 17.04 2.27
CA LYS A 140 4.48 16.03 1.70
C LYS A 140 5.29 14.84 1.19
N TRP A 141 5.62 13.90 2.05
CA TRP A 141 6.41 12.73 1.67
C TRP A 141 5.56 11.50 1.34
N ALA A 142 4.39 11.35 1.98
CA ALA A 142 3.57 10.16 1.85
C ALA A 142 2.61 10.28 0.67
N SER A 143 2.52 9.27 -0.19
CA SER A 143 1.35 9.07 -1.04
C SER A 143 0.14 8.84 -0.15
N ASN A 144 -1.04 9.34 -0.56
CA ASN A 144 -2.26 9.08 0.21
C ASN A 144 -2.67 7.60 0.13
N GLU A 145 -3.67 7.19 0.93
CA GLU A 145 -4.11 5.80 1.04
C GLU A 145 -4.48 5.19 -0.31
N GLY A 146 -5.32 5.87 -1.09
CA GLY A 146 -5.73 5.36 -2.41
C GLY A 146 -4.57 5.24 -3.40
N GLN A 147 -3.61 6.15 -3.37
CA GLN A 147 -2.42 6.07 -4.23
C GLN A 147 -1.47 4.95 -3.79
N SER A 148 -1.38 4.69 -2.47
CA SER A 148 -0.60 3.58 -1.94
C SER A 148 -1.21 2.23 -2.32
N ASP A 149 -2.53 2.09 -2.27
CA ASP A 149 -3.26 0.92 -2.78
C ASP A 149 -3.04 0.72 -4.29
N TYR A 150 -3.14 1.80 -5.06
CA TYR A 150 -2.94 1.75 -6.51
C TYR A 150 -1.50 1.38 -6.88
N PHE A 151 -0.50 1.95 -6.18
CA PHE A 151 0.90 1.57 -6.33
C PHE A 151 1.14 0.10 -5.98
N ALA A 152 0.54 -0.38 -4.88
CA ALA A 152 0.71 -1.76 -4.44
C ALA A 152 0.33 -2.74 -5.56
N SER A 153 -0.82 -2.53 -6.21
CA SER A 153 -1.30 -3.41 -7.28
C SER A 153 -0.64 -3.14 -8.64
N LEU A 154 -0.49 -1.86 -9.03
CA LEU A 154 0.05 -1.49 -10.35
C LEU A 154 1.54 -1.78 -10.51
N LYS A 155 2.35 -1.52 -9.49
CA LYS A 155 3.82 -1.57 -9.59
C LYS A 155 4.44 -2.63 -8.70
N CYS A 156 4.14 -2.59 -7.40
CA CYS A 156 4.87 -3.38 -6.42
C CYS A 156 4.62 -4.88 -6.56
N MET A 157 3.38 -5.33 -6.48
CA MET A 157 3.03 -6.74 -6.64
C MET A 157 3.48 -7.30 -8.00
N ARG A 158 3.33 -6.52 -9.07
CA ARG A 158 3.78 -6.95 -10.40
C ARG A 158 5.29 -7.16 -10.43
N ARG A 159 6.10 -6.21 -9.94
CA ARG A 159 7.56 -6.32 -9.87
C ARG A 159 8.03 -7.50 -9.03
N VAL A 160 7.36 -7.75 -7.91
CA VAL A 160 7.76 -8.78 -6.94
C VAL A 160 7.43 -10.20 -7.46
N PHE A 161 6.35 -10.34 -8.23
CA PHE A 161 5.82 -11.65 -8.63
C PHE A 161 5.86 -11.95 -10.14
N GLU A 162 6.36 -11.03 -10.99
CA GLU A 162 6.40 -11.22 -12.44
C GLU A 162 7.15 -12.48 -12.90
N SER A 163 8.19 -12.88 -12.17
CA SER A 163 9.02 -14.04 -12.49
C SER A 163 8.47 -15.38 -11.94
N GLU A 164 7.39 -15.35 -11.16
CA GLU A 164 6.79 -16.58 -10.64
C GLU A 164 5.89 -17.28 -11.66
N ASN A 165 5.63 -18.56 -11.44
CA ASN A 165 4.62 -19.30 -12.21
C ASN A 165 3.21 -18.96 -11.68
N ASN A 166 2.70 -17.78 -12.08
CA ASN A 166 1.42 -17.27 -11.61
C ASN A 166 0.25 -18.13 -12.07
N GLN A 167 0.33 -18.76 -13.26
CA GLN A 167 -0.70 -19.69 -13.75
C GLN A 167 -0.91 -20.86 -12.78
N LYS A 168 0.18 -21.43 -12.24
CA LYS A 168 0.08 -22.52 -11.25
C LYS A 168 -0.54 -22.07 -9.93
N ILE A 169 -0.35 -20.81 -9.56
CA ILE A 169 -0.89 -20.23 -8.33
C ILE A 169 -2.39 -19.98 -8.49
N VAL A 170 -2.79 -19.28 -9.54
CA VAL A 170 -4.20 -18.90 -9.76
C VAL A 170 -5.09 -20.11 -10.12
N ALA A 171 -4.53 -21.19 -10.66
CA ALA A 171 -5.26 -22.43 -10.92
C ALA A 171 -5.91 -23.05 -9.67
N LYS A 172 -5.48 -22.63 -8.48
CA LYS A 172 -6.04 -23.08 -7.18
C LYS A 172 -7.05 -22.08 -6.60
N MET A 173 -7.29 -20.96 -7.28
CA MET A 173 -8.16 -19.89 -6.80
C MET A 173 -9.53 -19.97 -7.48
N ASN A 174 -10.57 -19.53 -6.77
CA ASN A 174 -11.88 -19.30 -7.38
C ASN A 174 -11.96 -17.86 -7.85
N ILE A 175 -11.62 -17.62 -9.11
CA ILE A 175 -11.53 -16.29 -9.70
C ILE A 175 -12.86 -15.91 -10.35
N PRO A 176 -13.48 -14.78 -9.99
CA PRO A 176 -14.68 -14.30 -10.65
C PRO A 176 -14.45 -14.03 -12.14
N ALA A 177 -15.43 -14.41 -12.99
CA ALA A 177 -15.31 -14.29 -14.45
C ALA A 177 -14.99 -12.85 -14.91
N ILE A 178 -15.51 -11.84 -14.22
CA ILE A 178 -15.22 -10.42 -14.53
C ILE A 178 -13.72 -10.11 -14.37
N VAL A 179 -13.04 -10.68 -13.38
CA VAL A 179 -11.60 -10.50 -13.16
C VAL A 179 -10.81 -11.10 -14.32
N THR A 180 -11.09 -12.37 -14.66
CA THR A 180 -10.45 -13.04 -15.79
C THR A 180 -10.67 -12.27 -17.10
N THR A 181 -11.90 -11.86 -17.38
CA THR A 181 -12.24 -11.09 -18.58
C THR A 181 -11.43 -9.79 -18.67
N LYS A 182 -11.39 -9.03 -17.58
CA LYS A 182 -10.66 -7.75 -17.56
C LYS A 182 -9.14 -7.93 -17.64
N CYS A 183 -8.58 -8.94 -16.98
CA CYS A 183 -7.16 -9.25 -17.09
C CYS A 183 -6.79 -9.65 -18.52
N GLN A 184 -7.58 -10.50 -19.21
CA GLN A 184 -7.37 -10.89 -20.59
C GLN A 184 -7.55 -9.74 -21.61
N GLN A 185 -8.37 -8.75 -21.31
CA GLN A 185 -8.52 -7.54 -22.14
C GLN A 185 -7.28 -6.64 -22.11
N ASN A 186 -6.53 -6.64 -21.00
CA ASN A 186 -5.42 -5.72 -20.78
C ASN A 186 -4.04 -6.37 -20.91
N TYR A 187 -3.94 -7.71 -20.86
CA TYR A 187 -2.70 -8.45 -20.96
C TYR A 187 -2.80 -9.57 -21.99
N THR A 188 -1.72 -9.81 -22.72
CA THR A 188 -1.67 -10.82 -23.80
C THR A 188 -0.88 -12.07 -23.44
N GLN A 189 0.02 -11.97 -22.46
CA GLN A 189 0.83 -13.09 -22.01
C GLN A 189 0.13 -13.82 -20.86
N ASP A 190 0.01 -15.14 -20.95
CA ASP A 190 -0.70 -15.96 -19.97
C ASP A 190 -0.23 -15.73 -18.53
N ASN A 191 1.09 -15.54 -18.32
CA ASN A 191 1.62 -15.29 -16.98
C ASN A 191 1.28 -13.88 -16.46
N GLU A 192 1.15 -12.89 -17.34
CA GLU A 192 0.72 -11.53 -16.98
C GLU A 192 -0.78 -11.52 -16.66
N VAL A 193 -1.61 -12.23 -17.43
CA VAL A 193 -3.04 -12.44 -17.13
C VAL A 193 -3.18 -13.07 -15.74
N ALA A 194 -2.46 -14.16 -15.49
CA ALA A 194 -2.50 -14.85 -14.20
C ALA A 194 -1.98 -13.96 -13.06
N LEU A 195 -0.94 -13.14 -13.29
CA LEU A 195 -0.46 -12.19 -12.29
C LEU A 195 -1.51 -11.11 -11.98
N CYS A 196 -2.20 -10.59 -12.99
CA CYS A 196 -3.30 -9.65 -12.82
C CYS A 196 -4.43 -10.27 -11.96
N GLU A 197 -4.85 -11.50 -12.27
CA GLU A 197 -5.84 -12.25 -11.51
C GLU A 197 -5.40 -12.44 -10.05
N ARG A 198 -4.16 -12.86 -9.82
CA ARG A 198 -3.56 -13.03 -8.49
C ARG A 198 -3.61 -11.74 -7.66
N ILE A 199 -3.24 -10.61 -8.27
CA ILE A 199 -3.25 -9.28 -7.62
C ILE A 199 -4.69 -8.87 -7.29
N ALA A 200 -5.64 -9.06 -8.20
CA ALA A 200 -7.05 -8.76 -7.94
C ALA A 200 -7.58 -9.57 -6.74
N MET A 201 -7.27 -10.88 -6.67
CA MET A 201 -7.69 -11.73 -5.55
C MET A 201 -7.04 -11.35 -4.22
N ALA A 202 -5.78 -10.91 -4.22
CA ALA A 202 -5.14 -10.34 -3.03
C ALA A 202 -5.89 -9.09 -2.56
N GLY A 203 -6.26 -8.19 -3.47
CA GLY A 203 -7.08 -7.00 -3.19
C GLY A 203 -8.45 -7.36 -2.62
N GLN A 204 -9.11 -8.41 -3.12
CA GLN A 204 -10.38 -8.88 -2.56
C GLN A 204 -10.24 -9.38 -1.12
N SER A 205 -9.18 -10.10 -0.82
CA SER A 205 -8.85 -10.56 0.54
C SER A 205 -8.76 -9.36 1.50
N LEU A 206 -8.02 -8.32 1.14
CA LEU A 206 -7.89 -7.11 1.96
C LEU A 206 -9.18 -6.32 2.07
N ALA A 207 -9.93 -6.19 0.98
CA ALA A 207 -11.22 -5.51 1.02
C ALA A 207 -12.20 -6.21 1.98
N LYS A 208 -12.23 -7.55 2.01
CA LYS A 208 -13.01 -8.32 2.99
C LYS A 208 -12.58 -8.03 4.42
N LEU A 209 -11.28 -7.97 4.70
CA LEU A 209 -10.76 -7.57 6.02
C LEU A 209 -11.26 -6.17 6.40
N LEU A 210 -11.11 -5.19 5.53
CA LEU A 210 -11.53 -3.81 5.77
C LEU A 210 -13.04 -3.68 5.91
N GLY A 211 -13.79 -4.44 5.12
CA GLY A 211 -15.26 -4.50 5.19
C GLY A 211 -15.76 -5.08 6.52
N SER A 212 -15.05 -6.08 7.06
CA SER A 212 -15.43 -6.72 8.33
C SER A 212 -15.45 -5.75 9.51
N LEU A 213 -14.59 -4.72 9.50
CA LEU A 213 -14.57 -3.67 10.53
C LEU A 213 -15.86 -2.84 10.59
N ARG A 214 -16.60 -2.78 9.48
CA ARG A 214 -17.82 -1.94 9.34
C ARG A 214 -19.06 -2.77 9.02
N GLY A 215 -18.97 -4.10 9.10
CA GLY A 215 -20.07 -5.01 8.78
C GLY A 215 -20.44 -5.03 7.28
N THR A 216 -19.54 -4.57 6.40
CA THR A 216 -19.75 -4.60 4.95
C THR A 216 -19.27 -5.94 4.39
N THR A 217 -20.18 -6.78 3.90
CA THR A 217 -19.87 -8.14 3.43
C THR A 217 -20.02 -8.32 1.92
N ASN A 218 -20.81 -7.47 1.24
CA ASN A 218 -21.06 -7.57 -0.20
C ASN A 218 -20.07 -6.70 -0.99
N LEU A 219 -18.82 -7.16 -1.10
CA LEU A 219 -17.74 -6.51 -1.84
C LEU A 219 -17.47 -7.30 -3.12
N GLN A 220 -17.73 -6.70 -4.29
CA GLN A 220 -17.64 -7.37 -5.59
C GLN A 220 -16.93 -6.49 -6.63
N PHE A 221 -16.33 -7.13 -7.64
CA PHE A 221 -15.59 -6.44 -8.70
C PHE A 221 -16.47 -5.77 -9.75
N ASP A 222 -17.74 -6.13 -9.84
CA ASP A 222 -18.73 -5.63 -10.80
C ASP A 222 -19.71 -4.61 -10.21
N THR A 223 -19.56 -4.27 -8.93
CA THR A 223 -20.35 -3.24 -8.23
C THR A 223 -19.45 -2.17 -7.64
N PRO A 224 -18.79 -1.33 -8.47
CA PRO A 224 -17.85 -0.34 -7.99
C PRO A 224 -18.52 0.71 -7.10
N ASP A 225 -17.71 1.35 -6.25
CA ASP A 225 -18.15 2.48 -5.44
C ASP A 225 -18.45 3.68 -6.34
N GLU A 226 -19.72 4.10 -6.37
CA GLU A 226 -20.22 5.18 -7.23
C GLU A 226 -19.97 6.58 -6.68
N ASN A 227 -19.39 6.71 -5.48
CA ASN A 227 -19.08 8.01 -4.91
C ASN A 227 -18.05 8.76 -5.78
N VAL A 228 -18.28 10.08 -5.91
CA VAL A 228 -17.38 10.98 -6.63
C VAL A 228 -16.92 12.08 -5.68
N VAL A 229 -15.63 12.12 -5.39
CA VAL A 229 -15.06 13.13 -4.49
C VAL A 229 -14.91 14.49 -5.18
N SER A 230 -15.20 15.57 -4.45
CA SER A 230 -15.01 16.95 -4.93
C SER A 230 -13.56 17.44 -4.79
N SER A 231 -12.75 16.77 -3.97
CA SER A 231 -11.31 17.00 -3.79
C SER A 231 -10.62 15.67 -3.52
N MET A 232 -9.29 15.62 -3.63
CA MET A 232 -8.52 14.41 -3.33
C MET A 232 -8.83 13.91 -1.91
N PHE A 233 -9.28 12.66 -1.77
CA PHE A 233 -9.55 12.05 -0.47
C PHE A 233 -8.27 11.38 0.05
N ASN A 234 -7.73 11.90 1.15
CA ASN A 234 -6.40 11.51 1.62
C ASN A 234 -6.43 10.45 2.75
N ALA A 235 -7.59 10.23 3.38
CA ALA A 235 -7.77 9.23 4.43
C ALA A 235 -8.11 7.86 3.83
N HIS A 236 -8.49 6.89 4.69
CA HIS A 236 -8.87 5.54 4.28
C HIS A 236 -10.20 5.53 3.51
N PRO A 237 -10.21 5.18 2.21
CA PRO A 237 -11.44 5.00 1.47
C PRO A 237 -12.29 3.84 2.01
N ALA A 238 -13.56 3.79 1.63
CA ALA A 238 -14.43 2.67 1.95
C ALA A 238 -13.89 1.35 1.38
N ALA A 239 -14.25 0.21 1.96
CA ALA A 239 -13.72 -1.10 1.57
C ALA A 239 -13.97 -1.43 0.09
N GLN A 240 -15.16 -1.07 -0.47
CA GLN A 240 -15.42 -1.24 -1.91
C GLN A 240 -14.51 -0.34 -2.75
N CYS A 241 -14.35 0.91 -2.39
CA CYS A 241 -13.46 1.85 -3.07
C CYS A 241 -12.00 1.36 -3.09
N ARG A 242 -11.52 0.72 -2.01
CA ARG A 242 -10.19 0.09 -1.96
C ARG A 242 -10.13 -1.16 -2.85
N LEU A 243 -11.18 -2.01 -2.87
CA LEU A 243 -11.26 -3.13 -3.81
C LEU A 243 -11.15 -2.64 -5.26
N ASP A 244 -11.92 -1.62 -5.61
CA ASP A 244 -11.88 -1.03 -6.95
C ASP A 244 -10.48 -0.50 -7.27
N THR A 245 -9.82 0.13 -6.31
CA THR A 245 -8.46 0.66 -6.48
C THR A 245 -7.44 -0.44 -6.73
N TYR A 246 -7.47 -1.54 -5.97
CA TYR A 246 -6.60 -2.69 -6.20
C TYR A 246 -6.85 -3.31 -7.57
N PHE A 247 -8.12 -3.48 -7.94
CA PHE A 247 -8.48 -4.05 -9.22
C PHE A 247 -8.08 -3.16 -10.39
N GLN A 248 -8.35 -1.86 -10.32
CA GLN A 248 -7.93 -0.91 -11.34
C GLN A 248 -6.40 -0.86 -11.48
N GLY A 249 -5.65 -0.91 -10.38
CA GLY A 249 -4.19 -1.01 -10.44
C GLY A 249 -3.72 -2.32 -11.09
N ALA A 250 -4.40 -3.45 -10.83
CA ALA A 250 -4.06 -4.75 -11.41
C ALA A 250 -4.26 -4.79 -12.94
N ILE A 251 -5.33 -4.17 -13.45
CA ILE A 251 -5.66 -4.17 -14.89
C ILE A 251 -5.05 -3.02 -15.68
N CYS A 252 -4.32 -2.09 -15.05
CA CYS A 252 -3.60 -1.04 -15.76
C CYS A 252 -2.36 -1.63 -16.46
N ASP A 253 -2.30 -1.52 -17.78
CA ASP A 253 -1.27 -2.09 -18.64
C ASP A 253 0.04 -1.29 -18.70
N LYS A 254 0.16 -0.18 -17.96
CA LYS A 254 1.41 0.58 -17.86
C LYS A 254 2.54 -0.35 -17.40
N ARG A 255 3.69 -0.26 -18.06
CA ARG A 255 4.85 -1.12 -17.74
C ARG A 255 5.34 -0.88 -16.31
N ILE A 256 5.90 -1.91 -15.71
CA ILE A 256 6.52 -1.81 -14.38
C ILE A 256 7.64 -0.76 -14.37
N SER A 257 8.35 -0.60 -15.50
CA SER A 257 9.45 0.37 -15.69
C SER A 257 8.99 1.81 -15.91
N ASP A 258 7.70 2.06 -16.19
CA ASP A 258 7.18 3.42 -16.32
C ASP A 258 7.14 4.06 -14.94
N GLU A 259 8.05 4.97 -14.66
CA GLU A 259 8.24 5.56 -13.33
C GLU A 259 7.04 6.43 -12.91
N LEU A 260 6.71 6.34 -11.62
CA LEU A 260 5.77 7.26 -10.98
C LEU A 260 6.50 8.55 -10.58
N ASP A 261 5.81 9.68 -10.62
CA ASP A 261 6.39 10.97 -10.21
C ASP A 261 5.71 11.52 -8.95
N ASN A 262 6.47 12.23 -8.12
CA ASN A 262 5.98 12.79 -6.86
C ASN A 262 5.18 14.09 -7.03
N LYS A 263 5.17 14.68 -8.23
CA LYS A 263 4.48 15.94 -8.57
C LYS A 263 3.45 15.75 -9.67
N ASP A 264 3.75 14.89 -10.65
CA ASP A 264 2.86 14.60 -11.77
C ASP A 264 2.08 13.31 -11.50
N PRO A 265 0.78 13.39 -11.19
CA PRO A 265 -0.04 12.22 -10.95
C PRO A 265 -0.33 11.39 -12.21
N LEU A 266 -0.03 11.90 -13.40
CA LEU A 266 -0.26 11.18 -14.66
C LEU A 266 0.89 10.25 -15.04
N ALA A 267 2.09 10.52 -14.52
CA ALA A 267 3.27 9.73 -14.84
C ALA A 267 3.12 8.26 -14.39
N GLY A 268 3.40 7.33 -15.30
CA GLY A 268 3.44 5.88 -15.04
C GLY A 268 2.11 5.23 -14.62
N THR A 269 0.97 5.92 -14.78
CA THR A 269 -0.38 5.47 -14.39
C THR A 269 -1.34 5.49 -15.57
N CYS A 270 -2.44 4.72 -15.50
CA CYS A 270 -3.53 4.81 -16.47
C CYS A 270 -4.45 5.99 -16.10
N ASN A 271 -4.70 6.89 -17.04
CA ASN A 271 -5.44 8.12 -16.78
C ASN A 271 -6.56 8.37 -17.78
N ARG A 272 -7.69 8.85 -17.31
CA ARG A 272 -8.86 9.22 -18.15
C ARG A 272 -8.51 10.28 -19.17
N SER A 273 -7.68 11.28 -18.82
CA SER A 273 -7.19 12.32 -19.72
C SER A 273 -6.31 11.79 -20.86
N GLN A 274 -5.76 10.58 -20.72
CA GLN A 274 -4.97 9.88 -21.75
C GLN A 274 -5.81 8.83 -22.50
N GLY A 275 -7.14 8.81 -22.34
CA GLY A 275 -8.06 7.91 -23.03
C GLY A 275 -8.24 6.53 -22.40
N TYR A 276 -7.70 6.28 -21.19
CA TYR A 276 -7.91 5.04 -20.48
C TYR A 276 -9.33 4.99 -19.88
N ASN A 277 -10.03 3.86 -20.09
CA ASN A 277 -11.31 3.54 -19.45
C ASN A 277 -11.11 2.52 -18.32
N ASP A 278 -10.17 1.60 -18.48
CA ASP A 278 -9.76 0.59 -17.51
C ASP A 278 -8.42 0.97 -16.88
N GLY A 279 -8.13 0.44 -15.71
CA GLY A 279 -6.89 0.70 -14.98
C GLY A 279 -6.81 2.08 -14.33
N VAL A 280 -7.88 2.87 -14.39
CA VAL A 280 -7.91 4.25 -13.91
C VAL A 280 -8.23 4.34 -12.42
N ARG A 281 -7.64 5.29 -11.72
CA ARG A 281 -7.89 5.52 -10.29
C ARG A 281 -9.36 5.85 -10.04
N PRO A 282 -10.06 5.14 -9.10
CA PRO A 282 -11.47 5.34 -8.80
C PRO A 282 -11.80 6.75 -8.31
N LEU A 283 -12.97 7.26 -8.71
CA LEU A 283 -13.44 8.60 -8.34
C LEU A 283 -13.86 8.72 -6.87
N CYS A 284 -14.02 7.60 -6.17
CA CYS A 284 -14.35 7.57 -4.75
C CYS A 284 -13.21 8.10 -3.84
N TRP A 285 -11.99 8.25 -4.38
CA TRP A 285 -10.88 8.90 -3.66
C TRP A 285 -10.05 9.84 -4.55
N PHE A 286 -9.97 9.57 -5.85
CA PHE A 286 -9.16 10.36 -6.78
C PHE A 286 -10.01 11.35 -7.55
N LYS A 287 -9.71 12.63 -7.41
CA LYS A 287 -10.28 13.69 -8.25
C LYS A 287 -9.34 13.93 -9.42
N PRO A 288 -9.74 13.61 -10.67
CA PRO A 288 -8.99 14.00 -11.85
C PRO A 288 -8.90 15.52 -11.99
N GLU A 289 -7.83 15.99 -12.60
CA GLU A 289 -7.67 17.40 -12.99
C GLU A 289 -8.62 17.78 -14.14
#